data_e25aa463ce83f171a010376c6ab2e610
#
_entry.id   e25aa463ce83f171a010376c6ab2e610
#
_cell.length_a   1.000
_cell.length_b   1.000
_cell.length_c   1.000
_cell.angle_alpha   90.00
_cell.angle_beta   90.00
_cell.angle_gamma   90.00
#
_symmetry.space_group_name_H-M   'P 1'
#
loop_
_entity.id
_entity.type
_entity.pdbx_description
1 polymer ?
#
loop_
_entity_poly.entity_id
_entity_poly.type
_entity_poly.pdbx_seq_one_letter_code
_entity_poly.pdbx_strand_id
1 'polypeptide(L)'
;MLDAPYERPDKSEFDIDRIGVKASQFSFARLQNADPVLGVDMSSTGEVGCLGDDLNEAMLNALIATGYSIPKDAVLISSGGAKGKVSLLEPAQQLAKKGYTIYATAGTAKFFNDNGVKATAVAWPDEDGDNNVMDLISQHKVGLVINVPKNHTSRELTNGYKIRRGAIDHNIPLMTNVRLAKAFIEAFTAMNLEDVKIKSWQEYNN
;
A
#
# COMPACT_ATOMS: atom_id res chain seq x y z
N MET A 1 -14.49 32.29 30.24
CA MET A 1 -13.17 32.47 29.59
C MET A 1 -12.12 32.01 30.57
N LEU A 2 -11.19 31.21 30.16
CA LEU A 2 -10.09 30.81 31.02
C LEU A 2 -9.08 31.96 31.05
N ASP A 3 -8.82 32.53 32.23
CA ASP A 3 -7.81 33.57 32.45
C ASP A 3 -6.36 33.01 32.44
N ALA A 4 -6.12 31.93 31.74
CA ALA A 4 -4.76 31.42 31.55
C ALA A 4 -4.06 32.23 30.46
N PRO A 5 -2.84 32.73 30.70
CA PRO A 5 -2.07 33.42 29.68
C PRO A 5 -1.84 32.46 28.51
N TYR A 6 -2.33 32.84 27.34
CA TYR A 6 -2.05 32.10 26.11
C TYR A 6 -0.68 32.54 25.59
N GLU A 7 0.28 31.65 25.71
CA GLU A 7 1.57 31.83 25.05
C GLU A 7 1.40 31.41 23.57
N ARG A 8 1.62 32.33 22.67
CA ARG A 8 1.66 32.03 21.25
C ARG A 8 2.86 31.16 20.97
N PRO A 9 2.70 30.08 20.17
CA PRO A 9 3.87 29.34 19.71
C PRO A 9 4.81 30.28 18.94
N ASP A 10 6.10 30.23 19.24
CA ASP A 10 7.13 31.02 18.56
C ASP A 10 7.38 30.57 17.13
N LYS A 11 6.89 29.37 16.77
CA LYS A 11 7.05 28.77 15.44
C LYS A 11 5.71 28.56 14.78
N SER A 12 5.64 28.79 13.47
CA SER A 12 4.51 28.39 12.65
C SER A 12 4.61 26.90 12.28
N GLU A 13 3.50 26.30 11.83
CA GLU A 13 3.51 24.92 11.33
C GLU A 13 4.43 24.73 10.11
N PHE A 14 4.81 25.79 9.41
CA PHE A 14 5.76 25.76 8.32
C PHE A 14 7.23 25.73 8.79
N ASP A 15 7.48 25.99 10.06
CA ASP A 15 8.81 25.97 10.68
C ASP A 15 9.09 24.62 11.37
N ILE A 16 8.20 23.64 11.19
CA ILE A 16 8.34 22.28 11.76
C ILE A 16 9.34 21.51 10.89
N ASP A 17 10.45 21.11 11.47
CA ASP A 17 11.47 20.28 10.81
C ASP A 17 11.10 18.78 10.85
N ARG A 18 9.90 18.44 10.37
CA ARG A 18 9.35 17.08 10.39
C ARG A 18 8.38 16.86 9.25
N ILE A 19 8.18 15.60 8.88
CA ILE A 19 7.20 15.19 7.88
C ILE A 19 5.93 14.69 8.57
N GLY A 20 4.79 15.25 8.18
CA GLY A 20 3.47 14.79 8.59
C GLY A 20 2.78 14.01 7.48
N VAL A 21 2.27 12.83 7.78
CA VAL A 21 1.43 12.02 6.88
C VAL A 21 0.08 11.79 7.51
N LYS A 22 -0.98 12.15 6.80
CA LYS A 22 -2.36 11.83 7.16
C LYS A 22 -2.82 10.63 6.34
N ALA A 23 -3.23 9.55 7.01
CA ALA A 23 -3.81 8.38 6.38
C ALA A 23 -5.27 8.19 6.81
N SER A 24 -6.10 7.76 5.86
CA SER A 24 -7.51 7.49 6.10
C SER A 24 -7.76 6.00 6.25
N GLN A 25 -8.66 5.64 7.16
CA GLN A 25 -9.16 4.28 7.35
C GLN A 25 -10.47 4.10 6.58
N PHE A 26 -10.62 2.95 5.94
CA PHE A 26 -11.83 2.56 5.21
C PHE A 26 -12.30 1.19 5.68
N SER A 27 -13.55 1.09 6.11
CA SER A 27 -14.12 -0.15 6.65
C SER A 27 -14.65 -1.10 5.56
N PHE A 28 -13.90 -1.32 4.48
CA PHE A 28 -14.33 -2.23 3.40
C PHE A 28 -14.55 -3.67 3.85
N ALA A 29 -13.89 -4.11 4.91
CA ALA A 29 -14.14 -5.43 5.52
C ALA A 29 -15.58 -5.58 6.04
N ARG A 30 -16.25 -4.48 6.41
CA ARG A 30 -17.65 -4.46 6.86
C ARG A 30 -18.64 -4.24 5.74
N LEU A 31 -18.19 -3.77 4.58
CA LEU A 31 -19.04 -3.47 3.42
C LEU A 31 -18.93 -4.64 2.44
N GLN A 32 -19.80 -5.64 2.61
CA GLN A 32 -19.85 -6.79 1.72
C GLN A 32 -20.09 -6.35 0.28
N ASN A 33 -19.39 -6.97 -0.65
CA ASN A 33 -19.48 -6.72 -2.10
C ASN A 33 -19.09 -5.31 -2.58
N ALA A 34 -18.67 -4.40 -1.71
CA ALA A 34 -18.13 -3.11 -2.14
C ALA A 34 -16.76 -3.28 -2.80
N ASP A 35 -16.55 -2.63 -3.94
CA ASP A 35 -15.23 -2.59 -4.58
C ASP A 35 -14.34 -1.60 -3.80
N PRO A 36 -13.19 -2.03 -3.26
CA PRO A 36 -12.31 -1.18 -2.46
C PRO A 36 -11.43 -0.24 -3.30
N VAL A 37 -11.83 0.11 -4.50
CA VAL A 37 -11.17 1.17 -5.28
C VAL A 37 -11.61 2.52 -4.75
N LEU A 38 -10.64 3.30 -4.26
CA LEU A 38 -10.88 4.64 -3.78
C LEU A 38 -10.88 5.64 -4.93
N GLY A 39 -11.89 6.50 -4.95
CA GLY A 39 -12.01 7.64 -5.84
C GLY A 39 -11.92 8.98 -5.10
N VAL A 40 -12.42 10.02 -5.72
CA VAL A 40 -12.63 11.33 -5.08
C VAL A 40 -13.92 11.26 -4.28
N ASP A 41 -13.82 10.82 -3.03
CA ASP A 41 -14.96 10.63 -2.14
C ASP A 41 -14.53 10.77 -0.68
N MET A 42 -15.47 11.13 0.19
CA MET A 42 -15.29 11.19 1.64
C MET A 42 -15.95 9.99 2.32
N SER A 43 -15.47 8.80 1.99
CA SER A 43 -15.98 7.53 2.54
C SER A 43 -15.13 6.98 3.69
N SER A 44 -14.18 7.76 4.19
CA SER A 44 -13.32 7.34 5.30
C SER A 44 -14.12 7.18 6.59
N THR A 45 -13.79 6.12 7.36
CA THR A 45 -14.41 5.82 8.66
C THR A 45 -13.58 6.28 9.85
N GLY A 46 -12.41 6.83 9.59
CA GLY A 46 -11.48 7.38 10.54
C GLY A 46 -10.22 7.86 9.84
N GLU A 47 -9.41 8.60 10.56
CA GLU A 47 -8.18 9.19 10.04
C GLU A 47 -7.11 9.20 11.14
N VAL A 48 -5.85 9.09 10.74
CA VAL A 48 -4.69 9.21 11.62
C VAL A 48 -3.70 10.19 11.02
N GLY A 49 -3.12 11.05 11.85
CA GLY A 49 -1.97 11.86 11.50
C GLY A 49 -0.74 11.33 12.22
N CYS A 50 0.31 11.05 11.47
CA CYS A 50 1.58 10.58 12.01
C CYS A 50 2.71 11.51 11.60
N LEU A 51 3.68 11.68 12.48
CA LEU A 51 4.91 12.41 12.22
C LEU A 51 6.06 11.42 12.06
N GLY A 52 7.09 11.84 11.35
CA GLY A 52 8.35 11.14 11.20
C GLY A 52 9.50 12.11 10.95
N ASP A 53 10.71 11.67 11.20
CA ASP A 53 11.91 12.45 10.92
C ASP A 53 12.13 12.56 9.40
N ASP A 54 11.62 11.58 8.63
CA ASP A 54 11.57 11.60 7.17
C ASP A 54 10.23 11.05 6.63
N LEU A 55 10.08 11.08 5.30
CA LEU A 55 8.86 10.61 4.64
C LEU A 55 8.61 9.11 4.82
N ASN A 56 9.67 8.29 4.85
CA ASN A 56 9.52 6.84 4.98
C ASN A 56 8.99 6.48 6.36
N GLU A 57 9.53 7.08 7.41
CA GLU A 57 9.08 6.89 8.79
C GLU A 57 7.64 7.36 8.97
N ALA A 58 7.32 8.58 8.54
CA ALA A 58 5.97 9.12 8.63
C ALA A 58 4.95 8.29 7.85
N MET A 59 5.32 7.78 6.67
CA MET A 59 4.49 6.93 5.83
C MET A 59 4.24 5.57 6.48
N LEU A 60 5.28 4.92 7.02
CA LEU A 60 5.14 3.64 7.72
C LEU A 60 4.26 3.79 8.95
N ASN A 61 4.51 4.78 9.79
CA ASN A 61 3.71 5.06 10.97
C ASN A 61 2.22 5.23 10.61
N ALA A 62 1.93 6.03 9.59
CA ALA A 62 0.55 6.30 9.17
C ALA A 62 -0.15 5.07 8.59
N LEU A 63 0.53 4.28 7.76
CA LEU A 63 -0.06 3.09 7.16
C LEU A 63 -0.24 1.96 8.17
N ILE A 64 0.74 1.73 9.06
CA ILE A 64 0.61 0.73 10.14
C ILE A 64 -0.54 1.12 11.08
N ALA A 65 -0.65 2.40 11.45
CA ALA A 65 -1.73 2.88 12.30
C ALA A 65 -3.13 2.74 11.65
N THR A 66 -3.21 2.66 10.33
CA THR A 66 -4.46 2.37 9.60
C THR A 66 -4.66 0.89 9.26
N GLY A 67 -3.84 -0.01 9.83
CA GLY A 67 -4.02 -1.45 9.73
C GLY A 67 -3.25 -2.14 8.60
N TYR A 68 -2.36 -1.42 7.91
CA TYR A 68 -1.44 -2.05 6.97
C TYR A 68 -0.35 -2.81 7.74
N SER A 69 0.02 -3.97 7.24
CA SER A 69 1.18 -4.73 7.72
C SER A 69 2.26 -4.80 6.64
N ILE A 70 3.52 -4.81 7.06
CA ILE A 70 4.63 -5.06 6.14
C ILE A 70 4.56 -6.53 5.70
N PRO A 71 4.61 -6.84 4.39
CA PRO A 71 4.62 -8.22 3.92
C PRO A 71 5.89 -8.93 4.39
N LYS A 72 5.79 -10.22 4.71
CA LYS A 72 6.95 -11.00 5.19
C LYS A 72 7.81 -11.51 4.04
N ASP A 73 7.19 -12.20 3.08
CA ASP A 73 7.92 -13.02 2.10
C ASP A 73 7.55 -12.73 0.64
N ALA A 74 6.30 -12.37 0.39
CA ALA A 74 5.82 -12.25 -0.99
C ALA A 74 4.78 -11.16 -1.18
N VAL A 75 4.75 -10.63 -2.39
CA VAL A 75 3.78 -9.61 -2.84
C VAL A 75 3.13 -10.02 -4.16
N LEU A 76 1.88 -9.64 -4.35
CA LEU A 76 1.16 -9.80 -5.61
C LEU A 76 1.00 -8.42 -6.28
N ILE A 77 1.44 -8.32 -7.54
CA ILE A 77 1.34 -7.08 -8.31
C ILE A 77 0.54 -7.32 -9.59
N SER A 78 -0.58 -6.63 -9.71
CA SER A 78 -1.39 -6.56 -10.91
C SER A 78 -1.57 -5.10 -11.31
N SER A 79 -0.78 -4.64 -12.27
CA SER A 79 -0.83 -3.25 -12.73
C SER A 79 -1.31 -3.14 -14.16
N GLY A 80 -2.37 -2.40 -14.35
CA GLY A 80 -2.89 -2.06 -15.66
C GLY A 80 -2.11 -0.90 -16.31
N GLY A 81 -1.97 -0.98 -17.65
CA GLY A 81 -1.33 0.06 -18.44
C GLY A 81 0.19 0.14 -18.34
N ALA A 82 0.81 0.75 -19.35
CA ALA A 82 2.28 0.89 -19.40
C ALA A 82 2.82 1.81 -18.29
N LYS A 83 2.15 2.95 -18.06
CA LYS A 83 2.58 3.93 -17.03
C LYS A 83 2.64 3.34 -15.63
N GLY A 84 1.63 2.54 -15.24
CA GLY A 84 1.61 1.90 -13.92
C GLY A 84 2.76 0.90 -13.74
N LYS A 85 3.03 0.09 -14.76
CA LYS A 85 4.14 -0.87 -14.75
C LYS A 85 5.50 -0.19 -14.65
N VAL A 86 5.72 0.87 -15.45
CA VAL A 86 6.96 1.66 -15.40
C VAL A 86 7.16 2.27 -14.01
N SER A 87 6.11 2.85 -13.42
CA SER A 87 6.20 3.45 -12.08
C SER A 87 6.46 2.44 -10.96
N LEU A 88 6.10 1.17 -11.16
CA LEU A 88 6.33 0.09 -10.19
C LEU A 88 7.62 -0.69 -10.45
N LEU A 89 8.37 -0.38 -11.52
CA LEU A 89 9.60 -1.12 -11.83
C LEU A 89 10.68 -0.94 -10.74
N GLU A 90 10.99 0.30 -10.38
CA GLU A 90 11.96 0.59 -9.32
C GLU A 90 11.54 0.00 -7.95
N PRO A 91 10.29 0.17 -7.47
CA PRO A 91 9.80 -0.55 -6.30
C PRO A 91 9.93 -2.08 -6.40
N ALA A 92 9.65 -2.68 -7.55
CA ALA A 92 9.80 -4.11 -7.75
C ALA A 92 11.28 -4.55 -7.68
N GLN A 93 12.21 -3.73 -8.18
CA GLN A 93 13.66 -3.97 -8.01
C GLN A 93 14.08 -3.93 -6.53
N GLN A 94 13.53 -2.98 -5.77
CA GLN A 94 13.79 -2.88 -4.33
C GLN A 94 13.27 -4.10 -3.57
N LEU A 95 12.04 -4.55 -3.89
CA LEU A 95 11.47 -5.79 -3.33
C LEU A 95 12.35 -7.01 -3.65
N ALA A 96 12.75 -7.17 -4.91
CA ALA A 96 13.60 -8.29 -5.33
C ALA A 96 14.97 -8.25 -4.62
N LYS A 97 15.57 -7.07 -4.46
CA LYS A 97 16.83 -6.87 -3.74
C LYS A 97 16.71 -7.23 -2.25
N LYS A 98 15.54 -7.01 -1.65
CA LYS A 98 15.25 -7.38 -0.25
C LYS A 98 14.86 -8.86 -0.10
N GLY A 99 14.78 -9.63 -1.19
CA GLY A 99 14.49 -11.07 -1.18
C GLY A 99 13.01 -11.43 -1.25
N TYR A 100 12.12 -10.45 -1.51
CA TYR A 100 10.70 -10.74 -1.68
C TYR A 100 10.43 -11.55 -2.95
N THR A 101 9.54 -12.52 -2.84
CA THR A 101 8.95 -13.20 -4.00
C THR A 101 7.89 -12.31 -4.63
N ILE A 102 8.02 -12.04 -5.93
CA ILE A 102 7.05 -11.21 -6.66
C ILE A 102 6.19 -12.12 -7.52
N TYR A 103 4.91 -12.20 -7.19
CA TYR A 103 3.87 -12.74 -8.05
C TYR A 103 3.22 -11.62 -8.85
N ALA A 104 2.93 -11.86 -10.12
CA ALA A 104 2.29 -10.83 -10.93
C ALA A 104 1.40 -11.45 -12.02
N THR A 105 0.33 -10.74 -12.40
CA THR A 105 -0.47 -11.14 -13.57
C THR A 105 0.39 -11.13 -14.84
N ALA A 106 0.09 -12.01 -15.79
CA ALA A 106 0.95 -12.33 -16.94
C ALA A 106 1.60 -11.12 -17.63
N GLY A 107 0.81 -10.08 -17.94
CA GLY A 107 1.34 -8.87 -18.59
C GLY A 107 2.24 -8.02 -17.69
N THR A 108 2.07 -8.08 -16.37
CA THR A 108 2.94 -7.39 -15.40
C THR A 108 4.21 -8.20 -15.17
N ALA A 109 4.09 -9.53 -15.01
CA ALA A 109 5.22 -10.44 -14.87
C ALA A 109 6.15 -10.38 -16.06
N LYS A 110 5.58 -10.42 -17.30
CA LYS A 110 6.37 -10.26 -18.52
C LYS A 110 7.15 -8.95 -18.52
N PHE A 111 6.50 -7.83 -18.19
CA PHE A 111 7.17 -6.53 -18.17
C PHE A 111 8.33 -6.49 -17.15
N PHE A 112 8.13 -7.03 -15.94
CA PHE A 112 9.17 -7.07 -14.93
C PHE A 112 10.35 -7.96 -15.34
N ASN A 113 10.06 -9.16 -15.88
CA ASN A 113 11.10 -10.08 -16.33
C ASN A 113 11.90 -9.50 -17.52
N ASP A 114 11.24 -8.83 -18.46
CA ASP A 114 11.89 -8.14 -19.58
C ASP A 114 12.81 -6.99 -19.11
N ASN A 115 12.59 -6.47 -17.90
CA ASN A 115 13.38 -5.41 -17.28
C ASN A 115 14.26 -5.90 -16.11
N GLY A 116 14.57 -7.20 -16.07
CA GLY A 116 15.53 -7.77 -15.13
C GLY A 116 15.02 -7.99 -13.69
N VAL A 117 13.70 -7.89 -13.46
CA VAL A 117 13.09 -8.20 -12.17
C VAL A 117 12.38 -9.55 -12.25
N LYS A 118 12.86 -10.53 -11.51
CA LYS A 118 12.26 -11.88 -11.48
C LYS A 118 10.86 -11.82 -10.87
N ALA A 119 9.84 -12.11 -11.68
CA ALA A 119 8.44 -12.18 -11.26
C ALA A 119 7.79 -13.46 -11.77
N THR A 120 7.06 -14.15 -10.89
CA THR A 120 6.31 -15.36 -11.23
C THR A 120 4.93 -14.97 -11.76
N ALA A 121 4.63 -15.39 -12.99
CA ALA A 121 3.31 -15.14 -13.57
C ALA A 121 2.23 -15.98 -12.84
N VAL A 122 1.07 -15.36 -12.61
CA VAL A 122 -0.09 -16.00 -12.02
C VAL A 122 -1.30 -15.91 -12.93
N ALA A 123 -2.15 -16.92 -12.88
CA ALA A 123 -3.41 -16.96 -13.61
C ALA A 123 -4.43 -16.00 -13.00
N TRP A 124 -5.29 -15.45 -13.86
CA TRP A 124 -6.40 -14.60 -13.43
C TRP A 124 -7.49 -15.42 -12.69
N PRO A 125 -8.39 -14.76 -11.92
CA PRO A 125 -9.47 -15.45 -11.22
C PRO A 125 -10.43 -16.28 -12.12
N ASP A 126 -10.49 -15.98 -13.41
CA ASP A 126 -11.30 -16.66 -14.41
C ASP A 126 -10.51 -17.66 -15.27
N GLU A 127 -9.25 -17.90 -14.95
CA GLU A 127 -8.39 -18.85 -15.66
C GLU A 127 -8.10 -20.06 -14.78
N ASP A 128 -8.11 -21.24 -15.40
CA ASP A 128 -7.62 -22.46 -14.75
C ASP A 128 -6.09 -22.51 -14.81
N GLY A 129 -5.45 -22.92 -13.71
CA GLY A 129 -3.99 -23.04 -13.66
C GLY A 129 -3.46 -23.25 -12.24
N ASP A 130 -2.26 -23.83 -12.15
CA ASP A 130 -1.62 -24.22 -10.88
C ASP A 130 -1.24 -23.05 -9.95
N ASN A 131 -1.29 -21.83 -10.41
CA ASN A 131 -1.00 -20.62 -9.62
C ASN A 131 -2.07 -19.56 -9.87
N ASN A 132 -3.33 -19.88 -9.52
CA ASN A 132 -4.38 -18.89 -9.60
C ASN A 132 -4.17 -17.82 -8.52
N VAL A 133 -4.42 -16.58 -8.86
CA VAL A 133 -4.27 -15.44 -7.96
C VAL A 133 -5.15 -15.57 -6.70
N MET A 134 -6.33 -16.18 -6.83
CA MET A 134 -7.24 -16.39 -5.70
C MET A 134 -6.71 -17.43 -4.71
N ASP A 135 -5.98 -18.44 -5.18
CA ASP A 135 -5.32 -19.44 -4.33
C ASP A 135 -4.20 -18.81 -3.51
N LEU A 136 -3.43 -17.90 -4.12
CA LEU A 136 -2.37 -17.18 -3.39
C LEU A 136 -2.95 -16.30 -2.28
N ILE A 137 -4.07 -15.65 -2.54
CA ILE A 137 -4.76 -14.80 -1.57
C ILE A 137 -5.38 -15.64 -0.45
N SER A 138 -6.19 -16.66 -0.80
CA SER A 138 -6.91 -17.49 0.18
C SER A 138 -5.98 -18.31 1.08
N GLN A 139 -4.81 -18.71 0.58
CA GLN A 139 -3.79 -19.44 1.32
C GLN A 139 -2.79 -18.52 2.04
N HIS A 140 -2.99 -17.21 2.03
CA HIS A 140 -2.09 -16.21 2.61
C HIS A 140 -0.62 -16.35 2.14
N LYS A 141 -0.42 -16.78 0.89
CA LYS A 141 0.93 -16.90 0.28
C LYS A 141 1.52 -15.53 -0.07
N VAL A 142 0.73 -14.49 -0.05
CA VAL A 142 1.16 -13.10 -0.28
C VAL A 142 0.72 -12.21 0.88
N GLY A 143 1.59 -11.32 1.30
CA GLY A 143 1.34 -10.39 2.42
C GLY A 143 0.95 -8.98 1.99
N LEU A 144 0.96 -8.71 0.69
CA LEU A 144 0.53 -7.42 0.11
C LEU A 144 -0.03 -7.68 -1.29
N VAL A 145 -1.17 -7.07 -1.59
CA VAL A 145 -1.76 -7.05 -2.92
C VAL A 145 -1.75 -5.63 -3.47
N ILE A 146 -1.12 -5.47 -4.63
CA ILE A 146 -1.16 -4.22 -5.40
C ILE A 146 -1.98 -4.51 -6.65
N ASN A 147 -3.19 -3.96 -6.72
CA ASN A 147 -4.05 -4.09 -7.89
C ASN A 147 -4.46 -2.72 -8.39
N VAL A 148 -3.82 -2.28 -9.47
CA VAL A 148 -4.08 -0.98 -10.09
C VAL A 148 -4.96 -1.19 -11.34
N PRO A 149 -6.22 -0.73 -11.33
CA PRO A 149 -7.13 -0.90 -12.47
C PRO A 149 -6.58 -0.25 -13.74
N LYS A 150 -6.78 -0.92 -14.88
CA LYS A 150 -6.31 -0.45 -16.19
C LYS A 150 -7.35 0.39 -16.93
N ASN A 151 -8.54 -0.15 -17.02
CA ASN A 151 -9.65 0.41 -17.80
C ASN A 151 -10.99 -0.20 -17.32
N HIS A 152 -12.07 0.16 -17.98
CA HIS A 152 -13.42 -0.29 -17.63
C HIS A 152 -13.92 -1.46 -18.49
N THR A 153 -13.03 -2.34 -19.00
CA THR A 153 -13.49 -3.56 -19.68
C THR A 153 -14.15 -4.50 -18.67
N SER A 154 -15.17 -5.24 -19.09
CA SER A 154 -15.91 -6.17 -18.23
C SER A 154 -14.99 -7.19 -17.52
N ARG A 155 -13.97 -7.70 -18.23
CA ARG A 155 -13.00 -8.64 -17.66
C ARG A 155 -12.15 -8.00 -16.56
N GLU A 156 -11.63 -6.79 -16.76
CA GLU A 156 -10.85 -6.04 -15.77
C GLU A 156 -11.71 -5.66 -14.56
N LEU A 157 -12.94 -5.21 -14.80
CA LEU A 157 -13.87 -4.89 -13.72
C LEU A 157 -14.18 -6.13 -12.87
N THR A 158 -14.46 -7.28 -13.50
CA THR A 158 -14.81 -8.50 -12.80
C THR A 158 -13.61 -9.13 -12.08
N ASN A 159 -12.50 -9.36 -12.79
CA ASN A 159 -11.35 -10.04 -12.21
C ASN A 159 -10.55 -9.14 -11.27
N GLY A 160 -10.37 -7.88 -11.63
CA GLY A 160 -9.76 -6.89 -10.75
C GLY A 160 -10.55 -6.75 -9.45
N TYR A 161 -11.88 -6.69 -9.54
CA TYR A 161 -12.76 -6.69 -8.37
C TYR A 161 -12.57 -7.95 -7.50
N LYS A 162 -12.54 -9.15 -8.09
CA LYS A 162 -12.33 -10.40 -7.34
C LYS A 162 -10.99 -10.37 -6.58
N ILE A 163 -9.93 -9.91 -7.22
CA ILE A 163 -8.60 -9.78 -6.58
C ILE A 163 -8.66 -8.81 -5.40
N ARG A 164 -9.23 -7.61 -5.61
CA ARG A 164 -9.32 -6.60 -4.57
C ARG A 164 -10.22 -7.03 -3.42
N ARG A 165 -11.39 -7.60 -3.75
CA ARG A 165 -12.33 -8.10 -2.74
C ARG A 165 -11.72 -9.27 -1.96
N GLY A 166 -11.07 -10.21 -2.66
CA GLY A 166 -10.36 -11.32 -2.03
C GLY A 166 -9.29 -10.85 -1.05
N ALA A 167 -8.50 -9.84 -1.39
CA ALA A 167 -7.51 -9.26 -0.48
C ALA A 167 -8.16 -8.74 0.81
N ILE A 168 -9.25 -7.97 0.69
CA ILE A 168 -9.97 -7.44 1.85
C ILE A 168 -10.60 -8.56 2.69
N ASP A 169 -11.25 -9.53 2.06
CA ASP A 169 -11.93 -10.64 2.75
C ASP A 169 -10.97 -11.55 3.52
N HIS A 170 -9.70 -11.61 3.07
CA HIS A 170 -8.63 -12.37 3.74
C HIS A 170 -7.71 -11.48 4.59
N ASN A 171 -8.09 -10.22 4.86
CA ASN A 171 -7.30 -9.27 5.65
C ASN A 171 -5.85 -9.08 5.13
N ILE A 172 -5.65 -9.14 3.84
CA ILE A 172 -4.37 -8.84 3.20
C ILE A 172 -4.37 -7.36 2.80
N PRO A 173 -3.35 -6.58 3.19
CA PRO A 173 -3.17 -5.20 2.76
C PRO A 173 -3.35 -5.04 1.24
N LEU A 174 -4.19 -4.10 0.84
CA LEU A 174 -4.51 -3.82 -0.55
C LEU A 174 -4.14 -2.39 -0.91
N MET A 175 -3.44 -2.24 -2.03
CA MET A 175 -3.17 -0.94 -2.63
C MET A 175 -3.67 -0.88 -4.06
N THR A 176 -4.51 0.12 -4.35
CA THR A 176 -5.12 0.34 -5.67
C THR A 176 -4.56 1.56 -6.39
N ASN A 177 -3.67 2.30 -5.73
CA ASN A 177 -3.01 3.48 -6.27
C ASN A 177 -1.50 3.27 -6.40
N VAL A 178 -0.96 3.55 -7.60
CA VAL A 178 0.47 3.37 -7.92
C VAL A 178 1.38 4.20 -7.02
N ARG A 179 1.03 5.46 -6.76
CA ARG A 179 1.87 6.37 -5.96
C ARG A 179 1.95 5.90 -4.52
N LEU A 180 0.80 5.49 -3.95
CA LEU A 180 0.77 4.95 -2.59
C LEU A 180 1.55 3.64 -2.49
N ALA A 181 1.38 2.73 -3.46
CA ALA A 181 2.11 1.47 -3.50
C ALA A 181 3.64 1.70 -3.59
N LYS A 182 4.07 2.64 -4.46
CA LYS A 182 5.48 3.02 -4.55
C LYS A 182 5.99 3.54 -3.21
N ALA A 183 5.34 4.53 -2.62
CA ALA A 183 5.78 5.13 -1.35
C ALA A 183 5.82 4.12 -0.19
N PHE A 184 4.86 3.21 -0.12
CA PHE A 184 4.87 2.16 0.89
C PHE A 184 6.01 1.16 0.72
N ILE A 185 6.26 0.70 -0.52
CA ILE A 185 7.38 -0.19 -0.81
C ILE A 185 8.71 0.50 -0.49
N GLU A 186 8.89 1.73 -0.92
CA GLU A 186 10.08 2.53 -0.62
C GLU A 186 10.29 2.65 0.90
N ALA A 187 9.24 2.95 1.65
CA ALA A 187 9.31 3.10 3.09
C ALA A 187 9.76 1.79 3.78
N PHE A 188 9.08 0.66 3.56
CA PHE A 188 9.43 -0.59 4.26
C PHE A 188 10.66 -1.30 3.70
N THR A 189 11.12 -0.93 2.50
CA THR A 189 12.41 -1.43 1.98
C THR A 189 13.61 -0.58 2.42
N ALA A 190 13.38 0.69 2.77
CA ALA A 190 14.42 1.60 3.22
C ALA A 190 14.77 1.40 4.71
N MET A 191 13.80 1.05 5.54
CA MET A 191 13.98 0.89 6.99
C MET A 191 13.35 -0.40 7.51
N ASN A 192 13.81 -0.88 8.65
CA ASN A 192 13.18 -2.02 9.32
C ASN A 192 12.14 -1.52 10.31
N LEU A 193 11.16 -2.37 10.64
CA LEU A 193 10.12 -2.01 11.61
C LEU A 193 10.71 -1.67 13.00
N GLU A 194 11.80 -2.29 13.35
CA GLU A 194 12.52 -2.07 14.63
C GLU A 194 13.19 -0.69 14.69
N ASP A 195 13.46 -0.08 13.54
CA ASP A 195 14.06 1.25 13.45
C ASP A 195 13.02 2.39 13.57
N VAL A 196 11.73 2.05 13.48
CA VAL A 196 10.62 3.00 13.59
C VAL A 196 10.52 3.50 15.02
N LYS A 197 10.72 4.80 15.22
CA LYS A 197 10.68 5.42 16.55
C LYS A 197 9.25 5.81 16.91
N ILE A 198 8.83 5.42 18.08
CA ILE A 198 7.60 5.93 18.69
C ILE A 198 7.99 7.07 19.62
N LYS A 199 7.57 8.29 19.25
CA LYS A 199 7.84 9.51 20.01
C LYS A 199 6.52 10.11 20.49
N SER A 200 6.53 10.67 21.68
CA SER A 200 5.43 11.47 22.19
C SER A 200 5.40 12.85 21.50
N TRP A 201 4.25 13.53 21.58
CA TRP A 201 4.13 14.88 21.07
C TRP A 201 5.16 15.85 21.65
N GLN A 202 5.48 15.71 22.95
CA GLN A 202 6.48 16.53 23.63
C GLN A 202 7.88 16.34 23.06
N GLU A 203 8.25 15.10 22.70
CA GLU A 203 9.55 14.79 22.07
C GLU A 203 9.68 15.37 20.67
N TYR A 204 8.56 15.63 19.99
CA TYR A 204 8.56 16.31 18.71
C TYR A 204 8.67 17.84 18.82
N ASN A 205 8.35 18.42 19.96
CA ASN A 205 8.37 19.87 20.19
C ASN A 205 9.67 20.39 20.87
N ASN A 206 10.59 19.50 21.19
CA ASN A 206 11.93 19.81 21.65
C ASN A 206 12.90 19.74 20.47
#